data_7116c36a05be142e0c177d4424836a14
#
_entry.id   7116c36a05be142e0c177d4424836a14
#
_cell.length_a   1.000
_cell.length_b   1.000
_cell.length_c   1.000
_cell.angle_alpha   90.00
_cell.angle_beta   90.00
_cell.angle_gamma   90.00
#
_symmetry.space_group_name_H-M   'P 1'
#
loop_
_entity.id
_entity.type
_entity.pdbx_description
1 polymer ?
#
loop_
_entity_poly.entity_id
_entity_poly.type
_entity_poly.pdbx_seq_one_letter_code
_entity_poly.pdbx_strand_id
1 'polypeptide(L)' 'MTDPHIPVTEDELHAYVDNELPAERRGDVEAWLAAHPDDAERVQSWQSM' A
#
# COMPACT_ATOMS: atom_id res chain seq x y z
N MET A 1 7.58 -22.06 -4.98
CA MET A 1 7.40 -21.66 -3.61
C MET A 1 6.78 -20.26 -3.50
N THR A 2 5.77 -20.16 -2.73
CA THR A 2 5.04 -18.91 -2.64
C THR A 2 5.49 -18.11 -1.42
N ASP A 3 5.90 -16.90 -1.65
CA ASP A 3 6.26 -16.01 -0.58
C ASP A 3 4.97 -15.49 0.05
N PRO A 4 4.76 -15.69 1.35
CA PRO A 4 3.58 -15.15 2.00
C PRO A 4 3.54 -13.63 1.99
N HIS A 5 4.68 -12.99 1.78
CA HIS A 5 4.75 -11.53 1.74
C HIS A 5 4.85 -11.07 0.31
N ILE A 6 3.74 -10.86 -0.30
CA ILE A 6 3.71 -10.33 -1.65
C ILE A 6 4.05 -8.84 -1.56
N PRO A 7 5.13 -8.40 -2.20
CA PRO A 7 5.48 -6.98 -2.14
C PRO A 7 4.35 -6.12 -2.70
N VAL A 8 4.11 -5.01 -2.04
CA VAL A 8 3.13 -4.04 -2.53
C VAL A 8 3.79 -3.21 -3.61
N THR A 9 3.18 -3.19 -4.78
CA THR A 9 3.71 -2.44 -5.91
C THR A 9 3.22 -1.00 -5.85
N GLU A 10 3.87 -0.15 -6.64
CA GLU A 10 3.45 1.24 -6.72
C GLU A 10 2.02 1.35 -7.23
N ASP A 11 1.64 0.48 -8.16
CA ASP A 11 0.26 0.48 -8.66
C ASP A 11 -0.73 0.24 -7.53
N GLU A 12 -0.39 -0.67 -6.63
CA GLU A 12 -1.27 -0.95 -5.49
C GLU A 12 -1.33 0.24 -4.54
N LEU A 13 -0.21 0.91 -4.34
CA LEU A 13 -0.21 2.10 -3.50
C LEU A 13 -1.09 3.20 -4.08
N HIS A 14 -1.04 3.38 -5.39
CA HIS A 14 -1.91 4.34 -6.05
C HIS A 14 -3.38 3.95 -5.90
N ALA A 15 -3.69 2.68 -6.08
CA ALA A 15 -5.06 2.22 -5.91
C ALA A 15 -5.53 2.41 -4.47
N TYR A 16 -4.63 2.23 -3.51
CA TYR A 16 -4.97 2.44 -2.11
C TYR A 16 -5.34 3.91 -1.86
N VAL A 17 -4.55 4.82 -2.40
CA VAL A 17 -4.81 6.25 -2.25
C VAL A 17 -6.13 6.63 -2.92
N ASP A 18 -6.40 6.04 -4.08
CA ASP A 18 -7.63 6.30 -4.82
C ASP A 18 -8.84 5.57 -4.24
N ASN A 19 -8.62 4.77 -3.19
CA ASN A 19 -9.68 4.00 -2.56
C ASN A 19 -10.30 2.98 -3.51
N GLU A 20 -9.48 2.40 -4.36
CA GLU A 20 -9.92 1.42 -5.35
C GLU A 20 -9.51 -0.01 -5.02
N LEU A 21 -8.78 -0.21 -3.93
CA LEU A 21 -8.39 -1.55 -3.53
C LEU A 21 -9.55 -2.27 -2.85
N PRO A 22 -9.68 -3.58 -3.08
CA PRO A 22 -10.63 -4.38 -2.31
C PRO A 22 -10.29 -4.32 -0.83
N ALA A 23 -11.32 -4.45 0.02
CA ALA A 23 -11.12 -4.38 1.45
C ALA A 23 -10.10 -5.41 1.95
N GLU A 24 -10.10 -6.60 1.34
CA GLU A 24 -9.17 -7.65 1.72
C GLU A 24 -7.72 -7.23 1.49
N ARG A 25 -7.48 -6.51 0.41
CA ARG A 25 -6.14 -6.11 0.04
C ARG A 25 -5.69 -4.88 0.81
N ARG A 26 -6.64 -4.06 1.24
CA ARG A 26 -6.30 -2.84 1.98
C ARG A 26 -5.54 -3.15 3.25
N GLY A 27 -5.96 -4.19 3.97
CA GLY A 27 -5.27 -4.58 5.19
C GLY A 27 -3.81 -4.94 4.93
N ASP A 28 -3.57 -5.65 3.82
CA ASP A 28 -2.20 -6.04 3.45
C ASP A 28 -1.35 -4.80 3.15
N VAL A 29 -1.93 -3.84 2.44
CA VAL A 29 -1.20 -2.62 2.11
C VAL A 29 -0.91 -1.82 3.37
N GLU A 30 -1.86 -1.74 4.27
CA GLU A 30 -1.66 -1.01 5.52
C GLU A 30 -0.57 -1.64 6.36
N ALA A 31 -0.54 -2.98 6.42
CA ALA A 31 0.52 -3.67 7.14
C ALA A 31 1.88 -3.41 6.48
N TRP A 32 1.92 -3.39 5.16
CA TRP A 32 3.14 -3.09 4.43
C TRP A 32 3.63 -1.68 4.77
N LEU A 33 2.72 -0.71 4.75
CA LEU A 33 3.08 0.68 5.04
C LEU A 33 3.59 0.84 6.46
N ALA A 34 3.04 0.08 7.41
CA ALA A 34 3.52 0.13 8.79
C ALA A 34 4.97 -0.35 8.89
N ALA A 35 5.36 -1.28 8.02
CA ALA A 35 6.71 -1.83 8.01
C ALA A 35 7.66 -1.04 7.12
N HIS A 36 7.12 -0.17 6.25
CA HIS A 36 7.92 0.56 5.27
C HIS A 36 7.57 2.05 5.34
N PRO A 37 8.16 2.76 6.31
CA PRO A 37 7.83 4.18 6.49
C PRO A 37 8.10 5.06 5.29
N ASP A 38 9.09 4.68 4.46
CA ASP A 38 9.37 5.46 3.25
C ASP A 38 8.18 5.43 2.31
N ASP A 39 7.58 4.26 2.15
CA ASP A 39 6.40 4.14 1.29
C ASP A 39 5.21 4.85 1.92
N ALA A 40 5.10 4.80 3.23
CA ALA A 40 4.02 5.52 3.92
C ALA A 40 4.11 7.01 3.67
N GLU A 41 5.32 7.56 3.67
CA GLU A 41 5.50 8.98 3.40
C GLU A 41 5.11 9.32 1.97
N ARG A 42 5.45 8.45 1.03
CA ARG A 42 5.07 8.66 -0.35
C ARG A 42 3.55 8.72 -0.51
N VAL A 43 2.87 7.78 0.12
CA VAL A 43 1.41 7.74 0.05
C VAL A 43 0.81 9.00 0.66
N GLN A 44 1.34 9.44 1.78
CA GLN A 44 0.86 10.66 2.42
C GLN A 44 1.06 11.87 1.52
N SER A 45 2.20 11.92 0.84
CA SER A 45 2.49 13.01 -0.08
C SER A 45 1.45 13.06 -1.20
N TRP A 46 1.07 11.89 -1.72
CA TRP A 46 0.07 11.84 -2.78
C TRP A 46 -1.29 12.29 -2.28
N GLN A 47 -1.61 11.96 -1.02
CA GLN A 47 -2.90 12.33 -0.45
C GLN A 47 -3.01 13.80 -0.13
N SER A 48 -1.87 14.46 0.02
CA SER A 48 -1.85 15.88 0.41
C SER A 48 -2.13 16.81 -0.75
N MET A 49 -2.20 16.31 -1.94
CA MET A 49 -2.40 17.17 -3.12
C MET A 49 -3.83 17.52 -3.39
#